data_0c67b497223ead3c499de8e82f5d9edb
#
_entry.id   0c67b497223ead3c499de8e82f5d9edb
#
_cell.length_a   1.000
_cell.length_b   1.000
_cell.length_c   1.000
_cell.angle_alpha   90.00
_cell.angle_beta   90.00
_cell.angle_gamma   90.00
#
_symmetry.space_group_name_H-M   'P 1'
#
loop_
_entity.id
_entity.type
_entity.pdbx_description
1 polymer ?
#
loop_
_entity_poly.entity_id
_entity_poly.type
_entity_poly.pdbx_seq_one_letter_code
_entity_poly.pdbx_strand_id
1 'polypeptide(L)'
;MCIRDSVLSPAASRTFAARVVDARGRKKTAQAVWSLQGIQGKVSANGQLTLSDGNIPQGGLLIAQVGDLKGTARISSRPAIPFQEDFERLEEGTVADGWNSARGRFVVTSLDGNKVLKKLSANPRSWRTMVYLGDWKTSGYEIQAEMMGTEQRRRLPDMGLIAQRYILALMGNRQKLQVRSWLSELGHFSKTIDYRVDPDVWYRMKLRVETLPEGTGGMIRGKVWKRDEPEPQGWTIEVRDPIVHRQGSPGIYGYSTAEIYYDNVSVAPAGH
;
A
#
# COMPACT_ATOMS: atom_id res chain seq x y z
N MET A 1 -16.19 -24.42 10.50
CA MET A 1 -14.76 -24.43 10.85
C MET A 1 -14.24 -22.99 10.84
N CYS A 2 -13.39 -22.61 11.77
CA CYS A 2 -12.88 -21.23 11.85
C CYS A 2 -11.35 -21.27 11.90
N ILE A 3 -10.73 -20.48 11.02
CA ILE A 3 -9.30 -20.21 11.00
C ILE A 3 -9.12 -18.69 11.03
N ARG A 4 -8.09 -18.18 11.71
CA ARG A 4 -7.88 -16.73 11.86
C ARG A 4 -7.02 -16.19 10.72
N ASP A 5 -7.49 -15.14 10.05
CA ASP A 5 -6.71 -14.39 9.07
C ASP A 5 -5.38 -13.89 9.65
N SER A 6 -4.35 -13.82 8.83
CA SER A 6 -3.00 -13.50 9.29
C SER A 6 -2.21 -12.71 8.27
N VAL A 7 -1.42 -11.78 8.78
CA VAL A 7 -0.40 -11.04 8.02
C VAL A 7 0.96 -11.54 8.49
N LEU A 8 1.82 -11.92 7.55
CA LEU A 8 3.15 -12.47 7.81
C LEU A 8 4.20 -11.68 7.03
N SER A 9 5.43 -11.69 7.51
CA SER A 9 6.58 -11.23 6.73
C SER A 9 7.04 -12.33 5.76
N PRO A 10 7.80 -12.01 4.70
CA PRO A 10 8.50 -13.01 3.88
C PRO A 10 9.33 -13.95 4.75
N ALA A 11 9.46 -15.20 4.35
CA ALA A 11 10.11 -16.29 5.09
C ALA A 11 9.56 -16.59 6.50
N ALA A 12 8.54 -15.87 6.97
CA ALA A 12 7.96 -16.11 8.30
C ALA A 12 7.21 -17.43 8.36
N SER A 13 7.29 -18.07 9.53
CA SER A 13 6.53 -19.28 9.84
C SER A 13 5.47 -19.00 10.91
N ARG A 14 4.30 -19.64 10.73
CA ARG A 14 3.21 -19.59 11.71
C ARG A 14 2.43 -20.90 11.74
N THR A 15 2.12 -21.38 12.94
CA THR A 15 1.29 -22.57 13.11
C THR A 15 -0.19 -22.18 13.23
N PHE A 16 -1.03 -22.88 12.48
CA PHE A 16 -2.48 -22.77 12.47
C PHE A 16 -3.12 -24.02 13.02
N ALA A 17 -4.26 -23.88 13.67
CA ALA A 17 -5.04 -25.00 14.19
C ALA A 17 -6.46 -24.97 13.62
N ALA A 18 -6.92 -26.09 13.10
CA ALA A 18 -8.30 -26.25 12.68
C ALA A 18 -9.19 -26.58 13.89
N ARG A 19 -10.29 -25.86 14.03
CA ARG A 19 -11.30 -26.10 15.06
C ARG A 19 -12.64 -26.41 14.40
N VAL A 20 -13.20 -27.56 14.73
CA VAL A 20 -14.55 -27.97 14.32
C VAL A 20 -15.52 -27.63 15.43
N VAL A 21 -16.69 -27.13 15.07
CA VAL A 21 -17.79 -26.81 15.99
C VAL A 21 -18.88 -27.83 15.74
N ASP A 22 -19.32 -28.53 16.76
CA ASP A 22 -20.44 -29.49 16.67
C ASP A 22 -21.80 -28.76 16.69
N ALA A 23 -22.88 -29.51 16.48
CA ALA A 23 -24.25 -29.01 16.48
C ALA A 23 -24.68 -28.36 17.82
N ARG A 24 -23.96 -28.65 18.91
CA ARG A 24 -24.18 -28.05 20.23
C ARG A 24 -23.27 -26.85 20.52
N GLY A 25 -22.50 -26.38 19.52
CA GLY A 25 -21.59 -25.24 19.65
C GLY A 25 -20.27 -25.56 20.34
N ARG A 26 -19.96 -26.80 20.65
CA ARG A 26 -18.70 -27.21 21.31
C ARG A 26 -17.57 -27.22 20.30
N LYS A 27 -16.45 -26.61 20.67
CA LYS A 27 -15.25 -26.49 19.81
C LYS A 27 -14.28 -27.62 20.13
N LYS A 28 -13.81 -28.32 19.10
CA LYS A 28 -12.78 -29.35 19.21
C LYS A 28 -11.68 -29.09 18.18
N THR A 29 -10.42 -29.16 18.59
CA THR A 29 -9.29 -29.16 17.66
C THR A 29 -9.30 -30.46 16.87
N ALA A 30 -9.14 -30.38 15.55
CA ALA A 30 -9.13 -31.52 14.66
C ALA A 30 -7.88 -31.50 13.78
N GLN A 31 -7.41 -32.70 13.45
CA GLN A 31 -6.40 -32.84 12.40
C GLN A 31 -7.05 -32.48 11.05
N ALA A 32 -6.36 -31.66 10.26
CA ALA A 32 -6.83 -31.21 8.97
C ALA A 32 -5.79 -31.51 7.88
N VAL A 33 -6.28 -31.71 6.67
CA VAL A 33 -5.45 -31.64 5.48
C VAL A 33 -5.33 -30.16 5.09
N TRP A 34 -4.10 -29.69 4.95
CA TRP A 34 -3.78 -28.30 4.69
C TRP A 34 -3.36 -28.09 3.24
N SER A 35 -3.82 -27.00 2.64
CA SER A 35 -3.38 -26.57 1.29
C SER A 35 -3.32 -25.06 1.19
N LEU A 36 -2.59 -24.55 0.20
CA LEU A 36 -2.44 -23.14 -0.11
C LEU A 36 -3.06 -22.84 -1.48
N GLN A 37 -3.63 -21.66 -1.61
CA GLN A 37 -4.15 -21.14 -2.86
C GLN A 37 -3.78 -19.65 -3.01
N GLY A 38 -3.12 -19.28 -4.13
CA GLY A 38 -2.79 -17.89 -4.46
C GLY A 38 -1.64 -17.29 -3.65
N ILE A 39 -0.95 -18.06 -2.80
CA ILE A 39 0.22 -17.62 -2.03
C ILE A 39 1.33 -18.66 -2.09
N GLN A 40 2.56 -18.19 -2.23
CA GLN A 40 3.74 -19.06 -2.30
C GLN A 40 4.27 -19.39 -0.90
N GLY A 41 4.46 -20.68 -0.65
CA GLY A 41 4.94 -21.18 0.63
C GLY A 41 4.75 -22.68 0.75
N LYS A 42 5.00 -23.21 1.95
CA LYS A 42 4.79 -24.61 2.29
C LYS A 42 3.94 -24.68 3.57
N VAL A 43 3.02 -25.63 3.62
CA VAL A 43 2.28 -25.94 4.82
C VAL A 43 2.49 -27.42 5.18
N SER A 44 2.84 -27.68 6.42
CA SER A 44 3.06 -29.03 6.93
C SER A 44 1.75 -29.66 7.46
N ALA A 45 1.75 -30.98 7.66
CA ALA A 45 0.59 -31.70 8.15
C ALA A 45 0.09 -31.23 9.53
N ASN A 46 0.96 -30.65 10.36
CA ASN A 46 0.60 -30.05 11.64
C ASN A 46 0.12 -28.60 11.56
N GLY A 47 -0.08 -28.07 10.33
CA GLY A 47 -0.57 -26.71 10.12
C GLY A 47 0.47 -25.61 10.24
N GLN A 48 1.77 -25.93 10.22
CA GLN A 48 2.83 -24.94 10.17
C GLN A 48 2.99 -24.41 8.73
N LEU A 49 2.58 -23.18 8.51
CA LEU A 49 2.81 -22.44 7.28
C LEU A 49 4.16 -21.74 7.34
N THR A 50 4.97 -21.90 6.30
CA THR A 50 6.18 -21.10 6.04
C THR A 50 6.04 -20.45 4.68
N LEU A 51 6.08 -19.13 4.63
CA LEU A 51 6.05 -18.37 3.37
C LEU A 51 7.40 -18.46 2.66
N SER A 52 7.38 -18.34 1.32
CA SER A 52 8.60 -18.17 0.53
C SER A 52 9.32 -16.88 0.92
N ASP A 53 10.63 -16.84 0.72
CA ASP A 53 11.51 -15.73 1.08
C ASP A 53 11.49 -14.56 0.08
N GLY A 54 10.76 -14.69 -1.02
CA GLY A 54 10.57 -13.60 -1.98
C GLY A 54 10.01 -12.34 -1.32
N ASN A 55 10.74 -11.22 -1.45
CA ASN A 55 10.32 -9.92 -0.87
C ASN A 55 9.28 -9.22 -1.73
N ILE A 56 8.20 -9.93 -2.03
CA ILE A 56 7.08 -9.42 -2.83
C ILE A 56 5.78 -9.48 -2.02
N PRO A 57 4.84 -8.53 -2.23
CA PRO A 57 3.51 -8.62 -1.66
C PRO A 57 2.80 -9.87 -2.20
N GLN A 58 2.17 -10.62 -1.32
CA GLN A 58 1.39 -11.80 -1.69
C GLN A 58 0.09 -11.84 -0.91
N GLY A 59 -0.94 -12.41 -1.49
CA GLY A 59 -2.22 -12.66 -0.84
C GLY A 59 -2.82 -13.98 -1.31
N GLY A 60 -3.40 -14.74 -0.38
CA GLY A 60 -4.01 -16.00 -0.72
C GLY A 60 -4.77 -16.61 0.45
N LEU A 61 -5.10 -17.88 0.29
CA LEU A 61 -5.87 -18.65 1.26
C LEU A 61 -5.05 -19.84 1.80
N LEU A 62 -5.04 -19.98 3.11
CA LEU A 62 -4.73 -21.23 3.78
C LEU A 62 -6.06 -21.99 3.96
N ILE A 63 -6.12 -23.19 3.41
CA ILE A 63 -7.31 -24.04 3.44
C ILE A 63 -7.04 -25.21 4.39
N ALA A 64 -7.97 -25.46 5.31
CA ALA A 64 -7.98 -26.66 6.15
C ALA A 64 -9.21 -27.49 5.83
N GLN A 65 -9.04 -28.79 5.60
CA GLN A 65 -10.11 -29.74 5.35
C GLN A 65 -10.13 -30.83 6.41
N VAL A 66 -11.31 -31.06 7.01
CA VAL A 66 -11.57 -32.10 7.98
C VAL A 66 -12.81 -32.89 7.54
N GLY A 67 -12.62 -34.06 6.92
CA GLY A 67 -13.69 -34.77 6.22
C GLY A 67 -14.28 -33.84 5.11
N ASP A 68 -15.59 -33.67 5.12
CA ASP A 68 -16.28 -32.78 4.14
C ASP A 68 -16.28 -31.31 4.54
N LEU A 69 -15.78 -30.97 5.72
CA LEU A 69 -15.75 -29.58 6.22
C LEU A 69 -14.51 -28.86 5.73
N LYS A 70 -14.70 -27.68 5.13
CA LYS A 70 -13.62 -26.77 4.74
C LYS A 70 -13.68 -25.48 5.55
N GLY A 71 -12.49 -24.98 5.91
CA GLY A 71 -12.32 -23.66 6.49
C GLY A 71 -11.15 -22.96 5.85
N THR A 72 -11.24 -21.64 5.71
CA THR A 72 -10.20 -20.84 5.06
C THR A 72 -9.75 -19.71 5.98
N ALA A 73 -8.47 -19.39 5.92
CA ALA A 73 -7.90 -18.15 6.48
C ALA A 73 -7.25 -17.36 5.34
N ARG A 74 -7.46 -16.05 5.33
CA ARG A 74 -6.71 -15.17 4.45
C ARG A 74 -5.31 -14.97 5.00
N ILE A 75 -4.34 -15.21 4.15
CA ILE A 75 -2.92 -14.97 4.45
C ILE A 75 -2.44 -13.87 3.51
N SER A 76 -1.79 -12.87 4.05
CA SER A 76 -1.08 -11.84 3.27
C SER A 76 0.37 -11.80 3.70
N SER A 77 1.26 -11.65 2.74
CA SER A 77 2.66 -11.30 2.98
C SER A 77 2.86 -9.83 2.68
N ARG A 78 3.58 -9.16 3.58
CA ARG A 78 4.00 -7.78 3.39
C ARG A 78 5.50 -7.76 3.19
N PRO A 79 5.99 -7.13 2.11
CA PRO A 79 7.41 -7.07 1.86
C PRO A 79 8.13 -6.32 2.99
N ALA A 80 9.37 -6.74 3.25
CA ALA A 80 10.30 -5.98 4.07
C ALA A 80 10.87 -4.82 3.24
N ILE A 81 11.34 -3.77 3.88
CA ILE A 81 12.05 -2.66 3.23
C ILE A 81 13.53 -3.08 3.05
N PRO A 82 14.15 -2.85 1.86
CA PRO A 82 13.58 -2.23 0.66
C PRO A 82 12.73 -3.17 -0.19
N PHE A 83 11.74 -2.62 -0.88
CA PHE A 83 11.01 -3.34 -1.93
C PHE A 83 10.62 -2.43 -3.09
N GLN A 84 10.33 -3.04 -4.25
CA GLN A 84 9.89 -2.37 -5.46
C GLN A 84 8.73 -3.15 -6.10
N GLU A 85 7.83 -2.45 -6.77
CA GLU A 85 6.72 -3.01 -7.53
C GLU A 85 6.51 -2.22 -8.81
N ASP A 86 6.73 -2.87 -9.95
CA ASP A 86 6.58 -2.34 -11.31
C ASP A 86 5.36 -2.92 -12.05
N PHE A 87 4.59 -3.78 -11.37
CA PHE A 87 3.38 -4.45 -11.87
C PHE A 87 3.59 -5.39 -13.07
N GLU A 88 4.78 -5.49 -13.67
CA GLU A 88 5.02 -6.27 -14.90
C GLU A 88 4.75 -7.78 -14.76
N ARG A 89 4.97 -8.33 -13.57
CA ARG A 89 4.72 -9.74 -13.25
C ARG A 89 3.25 -10.08 -13.03
N LEU A 90 2.37 -9.09 -12.90
CA LEU A 90 0.95 -9.28 -12.58
C LEU A 90 0.12 -9.43 -13.85
N GLU A 91 -1.00 -10.15 -13.76
CA GLU A 91 -1.95 -10.27 -14.86
C GLU A 91 -2.87 -9.04 -14.93
N GLU A 92 -3.24 -8.63 -16.14
CA GLU A 92 -4.23 -7.57 -16.34
C GLU A 92 -5.59 -7.95 -15.73
N GLY A 93 -6.31 -6.96 -15.24
CA GLY A 93 -7.58 -7.19 -14.56
C GLY A 93 -7.42 -7.64 -13.10
N THR A 94 -6.20 -7.95 -12.66
CA THR A 94 -5.93 -8.37 -11.28
C THR A 94 -5.70 -7.16 -10.36
N VAL A 95 -5.64 -7.45 -9.07
CA VAL A 95 -5.28 -6.50 -8.03
C VAL A 95 -3.93 -6.93 -7.48
N ALA A 96 -3.06 -5.97 -7.21
CA ALA A 96 -1.80 -6.25 -6.53
C ALA A 96 -2.07 -6.93 -5.17
N ASP A 97 -1.73 -8.21 -5.05
CA ASP A 97 -1.94 -8.99 -3.85
C ASP A 97 -1.06 -8.47 -2.70
N GLY A 98 -1.58 -8.57 -1.48
CA GLY A 98 -0.89 -8.05 -0.29
C GLY A 98 -1.03 -6.54 -0.08
N TRP A 99 -1.58 -5.79 -1.02
CA TRP A 99 -1.87 -4.37 -0.86
C TRP A 99 -3.23 -4.17 -0.15
N ASN A 100 -3.21 -3.52 1.01
CA ASN A 100 -4.42 -3.28 1.77
C ASN A 100 -5.32 -2.24 1.11
N SER A 101 -6.60 -2.54 0.99
CA SER A 101 -7.64 -1.68 0.39
C SER A 101 -7.55 -1.51 -1.13
N ALA A 102 -6.77 -2.32 -1.84
CA ALA A 102 -6.66 -2.24 -3.30
C ALA A 102 -7.88 -2.83 -4.02
N ARG A 103 -8.43 -3.95 -3.52
CA ARG A 103 -9.52 -4.68 -4.17
C ARG A 103 -10.77 -3.81 -4.43
N GLY A 104 -11.23 -3.82 -5.68
CA GLY A 104 -12.38 -3.03 -6.14
C GLY A 104 -12.14 -1.53 -6.26
N ARG A 105 -10.89 -1.09 -6.10
CA ARG A 105 -10.48 0.31 -6.17
C ARG A 105 -9.33 0.54 -7.15
N PHE A 106 -8.51 -0.48 -7.36
CA PHE A 106 -7.39 -0.48 -8.27
C PHE A 106 -7.37 -1.76 -9.08
N VAL A 107 -6.75 -1.71 -10.24
CA VAL A 107 -6.58 -2.86 -11.15
C VAL A 107 -5.30 -2.66 -11.94
N VAL A 108 -4.61 -3.76 -12.24
CA VAL A 108 -3.49 -3.75 -13.18
C VAL A 108 -4.03 -3.66 -14.60
N THR A 109 -3.47 -2.79 -15.41
CA THR A 109 -3.83 -2.60 -16.82
C THR A 109 -2.60 -2.29 -17.65
N SER A 110 -2.64 -2.59 -18.94
CA SER A 110 -1.63 -2.11 -19.90
C SER A 110 -1.88 -0.66 -20.28
N LEU A 111 -0.80 0.11 -20.35
CA LEU A 111 -0.77 1.48 -20.85
C LEU A 111 0.54 1.67 -21.62
N ASP A 112 0.43 1.93 -22.93
CA ASP A 112 1.58 2.13 -23.84
C ASP A 112 2.60 0.95 -23.83
N GLY A 113 2.09 -0.28 -23.64
CA GLY A 113 2.91 -1.49 -23.63
C GLY A 113 3.55 -1.82 -22.27
N ASN A 114 3.32 -1.02 -21.25
CA ASN A 114 3.78 -1.20 -19.88
C ASN A 114 2.59 -1.52 -18.96
N LYS A 115 2.79 -2.37 -17.93
CA LYS A 115 1.75 -2.64 -16.94
C LYS A 115 1.81 -1.62 -15.81
N VAL A 116 0.66 -1.06 -15.49
CA VAL A 116 0.52 -0.02 -14.48
C VAL A 116 -0.66 -0.32 -13.55
N LEU A 117 -0.65 0.25 -12.37
CA LEU A 117 -1.77 0.19 -11.47
C LEU A 117 -2.73 1.35 -11.72
N LYS A 118 -3.93 1.07 -12.22
CA LYS A 118 -4.97 2.05 -12.49
C LYS A 118 -5.92 2.16 -11.30
N LYS A 119 -6.19 3.39 -10.86
CA LYS A 119 -7.26 3.68 -9.91
C LYS A 119 -8.61 3.66 -10.61
N LEU A 120 -9.55 2.85 -10.10
CA LEU A 120 -10.92 2.80 -10.60
C LEU A 120 -11.72 4.02 -10.14
N SER A 121 -12.44 4.65 -11.07
CA SER A 121 -13.20 5.88 -10.82
C SER A 121 -14.73 5.70 -10.88
N ALA A 122 -15.21 4.55 -11.36
CA ALA A 122 -16.63 4.30 -11.63
C ALA A 122 -17.56 4.40 -10.40
N ASN A 123 -17.05 4.16 -9.20
CA ASN A 123 -17.85 4.21 -7.97
C ASN A 123 -17.57 5.52 -7.20
N PRO A 124 -18.57 6.40 -6.96
CA PRO A 124 -18.40 7.63 -6.20
C PRO A 124 -17.82 7.43 -4.79
N ARG A 125 -18.12 6.29 -4.16
CA ARG A 125 -17.55 5.95 -2.84
C ARG A 125 -16.05 5.67 -2.89
N SER A 126 -15.49 5.44 -4.08
CA SER A 126 -14.06 5.20 -4.33
C SER A 126 -13.32 6.42 -4.88
N TRP A 127 -13.93 7.60 -4.90
CA TRP A 127 -13.24 8.80 -5.35
C TRP A 127 -11.99 9.09 -4.52
N ARG A 128 -12.11 9.03 -3.20
CA ARG A 128 -10.96 9.10 -2.30
C ARG A 128 -10.52 7.69 -1.96
N THR A 129 -9.30 7.35 -2.32
CA THR A 129 -8.78 6.01 -2.13
C THR A 129 -7.35 6.08 -1.61
N MET A 130 -7.05 5.23 -0.64
CA MET A 130 -5.72 5.00 -0.09
C MET A 130 -5.45 3.51 -0.15
N VAL A 131 -4.24 3.16 -0.53
CA VAL A 131 -3.74 1.79 -0.53
C VAL A 131 -2.44 1.75 0.24
N TYR A 132 -2.32 0.77 1.11
CA TYR A 132 -1.18 0.63 2.01
C TYR A 132 -0.37 -0.61 1.66
N LEU A 133 0.96 -0.46 1.62
CA LEU A 133 1.89 -1.43 1.06
C LEU A 133 2.69 -2.21 2.11
N GLY A 134 2.74 -1.74 3.32
CA GLY A 134 3.60 -2.29 4.35
C GLY A 134 2.92 -2.46 5.69
N ASP A 135 3.73 -2.75 6.71
CA ASP A 135 3.26 -2.82 8.09
C ASP A 135 3.03 -1.40 8.66
N TRP A 136 2.02 -1.25 9.50
CA TRP A 136 1.70 0.02 10.15
C TRP A 136 2.76 0.46 11.19
N LYS A 137 3.63 -0.47 11.62
CA LYS A 137 4.75 -0.20 12.52
C LYS A 137 6.02 0.26 11.79
N THR A 138 5.96 0.39 10.47
CA THR A 138 7.12 0.78 9.68
C THR A 138 7.49 2.24 9.95
N SER A 139 8.78 2.52 10.05
CA SER A 139 9.37 3.85 10.28
C SER A 139 10.71 3.98 9.59
N GLY A 140 11.25 5.20 9.48
CA GLY A 140 12.59 5.45 8.96
C GLY A 140 12.75 5.07 7.48
N TYR A 141 11.77 5.37 6.65
CA TYR A 141 11.78 5.04 5.22
C TYR A 141 11.36 6.23 4.35
N GLU A 142 11.68 6.12 3.09
CA GLU A 142 11.12 6.94 2.03
C GLU A 142 10.32 6.08 1.06
N ILE A 143 9.27 6.66 0.49
CA ILE A 143 8.49 6.06 -0.59
C ILE A 143 8.61 6.93 -1.82
N GLN A 144 8.77 6.28 -2.97
CA GLN A 144 8.74 6.90 -4.29
C GLN A 144 7.79 6.15 -5.20
N ALA A 145 7.11 6.85 -6.12
CA ALA A 145 6.35 6.25 -7.20
C ALA A 145 6.27 7.20 -8.38
N GLU A 146 5.99 6.63 -9.54
CA GLU A 146 5.55 7.35 -10.73
C GLU A 146 4.03 7.41 -10.73
N MET A 147 3.47 8.54 -11.17
CA MET A 147 2.03 8.71 -11.27
C MET A 147 1.64 9.68 -12.35
N MET A 148 0.49 9.40 -12.98
CA MET A 148 -0.09 10.23 -14.02
C MET A 148 -1.59 10.34 -13.81
N GLY A 149 -2.14 11.53 -13.99
CA GLY A 149 -3.56 11.78 -13.92
C GLY A 149 -4.10 12.29 -15.26
N THR A 150 -5.22 11.70 -15.70
CA THR A 150 -5.91 12.18 -16.90
C THR A 150 -6.87 13.32 -16.58
N GLU A 151 -7.15 14.16 -17.55
CA GLU A 151 -8.20 15.16 -17.40
C GLU A 151 -9.56 14.58 -17.81
N GLN A 152 -10.57 14.76 -16.96
CA GLN A 152 -11.96 14.39 -17.28
C GLN A 152 -12.90 15.56 -16.96
N ARG A 153 -13.64 16.04 -17.97
CA ARG A 153 -14.60 17.17 -17.82
C ARG A 153 -13.96 18.40 -17.17
N ARG A 154 -12.77 18.77 -17.62
CA ARG A 154 -11.95 19.88 -17.09
C ARG A 154 -11.56 19.71 -15.62
N ARG A 155 -11.48 18.48 -15.14
CA ARG A 155 -11.03 18.15 -13.78
C ARG A 155 -9.83 17.25 -13.83
N LEU A 156 -8.79 17.66 -13.12
CA LEU A 156 -7.59 16.86 -12.86
C LEU A 156 -7.71 16.15 -11.50
N PRO A 157 -7.17 14.96 -11.37
CA PRO A 157 -7.16 14.24 -10.09
C PRO A 157 -6.19 14.85 -9.08
N ASP A 158 -6.44 14.52 -7.80
CA ASP A 158 -5.40 14.58 -6.78
C ASP A 158 -4.75 13.20 -6.66
N MET A 159 -3.44 13.13 -6.71
CA MET A 159 -2.66 11.90 -6.61
C MET A 159 -1.48 12.09 -5.66
N GLY A 160 -0.93 11.02 -5.11
CA GLY A 160 0.17 11.20 -4.17
C GLY A 160 0.61 9.97 -3.40
N LEU A 161 1.46 10.21 -2.41
CA LEU A 161 2.13 9.23 -1.58
C LEU A 161 1.69 9.34 -0.11
N ILE A 162 1.82 8.23 0.60
CA ILE A 162 1.56 8.15 2.04
C ILE A 162 2.82 7.61 2.72
N ALA A 163 3.30 8.30 3.74
CA ALA A 163 4.36 7.82 4.62
C ALA A 163 4.05 8.22 6.08
N GLN A 164 4.15 7.27 7.00
CA GLN A 164 3.96 7.49 8.43
C GLN A 164 2.72 8.35 8.76
N ARG A 165 1.58 8.12 8.03
CA ARG A 165 0.30 8.86 8.14
C ARG A 165 0.30 10.28 7.56
N TYR A 166 1.40 10.74 6.96
CA TYR A 166 1.41 11.94 6.14
C TYR A 166 1.06 11.61 4.70
N ILE A 167 0.37 12.52 4.05
CA ILE A 167 0.06 12.46 2.62
C ILE A 167 0.78 13.61 1.94
N LEU A 168 1.60 13.30 0.93
CA LEU A 168 2.07 14.25 -0.05
C LEU A 168 1.11 14.17 -1.24
N ALA A 169 0.28 15.20 -1.44
CA ALA A 169 -0.74 15.24 -2.47
C ALA A 169 -0.41 16.28 -3.54
N LEU A 170 -0.34 15.83 -4.79
CA LEU A 170 -0.33 16.66 -5.97
C LEU A 170 -1.79 16.93 -6.37
N MET A 171 -2.26 18.16 -6.15
CA MET A 171 -3.67 18.54 -6.25
C MET A 171 -3.97 19.15 -7.62
N GLY A 172 -4.43 18.31 -8.56
CA GLY A 172 -4.57 18.71 -9.95
C GLY A 172 -5.50 19.89 -10.18
N ASN A 173 -6.73 19.86 -9.64
CA ASN A 173 -7.67 20.97 -9.82
C ASN A 173 -7.26 22.27 -9.14
N ARG A 174 -6.47 22.19 -8.09
CA ARG A 174 -6.05 23.34 -7.29
C ARG A 174 -4.68 23.87 -7.69
N GLN A 175 -3.94 23.13 -8.52
CA GLN A 175 -2.57 23.46 -8.93
C GLN A 175 -1.68 23.71 -7.72
N LYS A 176 -1.69 22.74 -6.78
CA LYS A 176 -0.98 22.83 -5.50
C LYS A 176 -0.27 21.50 -5.17
N LEU A 177 0.80 21.62 -4.43
CA LEU A 177 1.42 20.50 -3.71
C LEU A 177 1.17 20.68 -2.22
N GLN A 178 0.65 19.65 -1.57
CA GLN A 178 0.29 19.71 -0.16
C GLN A 178 0.87 18.52 0.63
N VAL A 179 1.52 18.83 1.74
CA VAL A 179 1.75 17.86 2.83
C VAL A 179 0.67 18.03 3.86
N ARG A 180 0.05 16.93 4.30
CA ARG A 180 -0.94 16.94 5.39
C ARG A 180 -0.92 15.66 6.20
N SER A 181 -1.34 15.72 7.45
CA SER A 181 -1.67 14.56 8.25
C SER A 181 -3.15 14.57 8.65
N TRP A 182 -3.69 13.38 8.92
CA TRP A 182 -5.08 13.20 9.34
C TRP A 182 -5.11 12.65 10.76
N LEU A 183 -4.90 13.52 11.75
CA LEU A 183 -5.31 13.26 13.12
C LEU A 183 -6.36 14.29 13.51
N SER A 184 -7.54 13.79 13.85
CA SER A 184 -8.64 14.58 14.36
C SER A 184 -8.35 15.19 15.73
N GLU A 185 -7.43 14.59 16.51
CA GLU A 185 -7.18 14.97 17.90
C GLU A 185 -6.19 16.13 18.08
N LEU A 186 -5.34 16.40 17.08
CA LEU A 186 -4.25 17.40 17.18
C LEU A 186 -4.39 18.56 16.19
N GLY A 187 -5.55 18.69 15.54
CA GLY A 187 -5.75 19.68 14.50
C GLY A 187 -5.22 19.23 13.13
N HIS A 188 -5.60 19.96 12.10
CA HIS A 188 -5.19 19.64 10.72
C HIS A 188 -3.81 20.21 10.44
N PHE A 189 -2.78 19.38 10.60
CA PHE A 189 -1.46 19.75 10.11
C PHE A 189 -1.45 19.74 8.58
N SER A 190 -1.12 20.87 7.96
CA SER A 190 -0.92 20.94 6.52
C SER A 190 -0.01 22.09 6.13
N LYS A 191 0.80 21.87 5.09
CA LYS A 191 1.53 22.91 4.36
C LYS A 191 1.24 22.75 2.88
N THR A 192 0.93 23.86 2.22
CA THR A 192 0.56 23.90 0.79
C THR A 192 1.40 24.94 0.09
N ILE A 193 1.87 24.60 -1.11
CA ILE A 193 2.59 25.51 -2.03
C ILE A 193 1.95 25.43 -3.41
N ASP A 194 2.20 26.43 -4.25
CA ASP A 194 1.82 26.41 -5.65
C ASP A 194 2.66 25.38 -6.40
N TYR A 195 2.02 24.58 -7.23
CA TYR A 195 2.68 23.59 -8.08
C TYR A 195 1.81 23.31 -9.32
N ARG A 196 2.36 23.52 -10.50
CA ARG A 196 1.64 23.28 -11.76
C ARG A 196 1.57 21.78 -12.05
N VAL A 197 0.35 21.31 -12.33
CA VAL A 197 0.06 19.94 -12.71
C VAL A 197 -0.55 19.95 -14.10
N ASP A 198 0.11 19.28 -15.03
CA ASP A 198 -0.39 19.11 -16.40
C ASP A 198 -1.09 17.73 -16.53
N PRO A 199 -2.18 17.60 -17.30
CA PRO A 199 -2.82 16.32 -17.58
C PRO A 199 -1.90 15.42 -18.43
N ASP A 200 -2.06 14.11 -18.30
CA ASP A 200 -1.39 13.09 -19.09
C ASP A 200 0.16 13.15 -19.02
N VAL A 201 0.68 13.80 -17.97
CA VAL A 201 2.11 13.89 -17.69
C VAL A 201 2.46 12.95 -16.53
N TRP A 202 3.48 12.13 -16.74
CA TRP A 202 4.05 11.31 -15.69
C TRP A 202 4.94 12.14 -14.75
N TYR A 203 4.62 12.10 -13.47
CA TYR A 203 5.40 12.70 -12.39
C TYR A 203 6.04 11.61 -11.54
N ARG A 204 7.27 11.84 -11.10
CA ARG A 204 7.87 11.12 -9.97
C ARG A 204 7.63 11.91 -8.70
N MET A 205 7.20 11.20 -7.67
CA MET A 205 7.05 11.77 -6.35
C MET A 205 7.86 10.96 -5.34
N LYS A 206 8.45 11.66 -4.37
CA LYS A 206 9.18 11.07 -3.24
C LYS A 206 8.71 11.71 -1.95
N LEU A 207 8.44 10.89 -0.93
CA LEU A 207 8.03 11.35 0.40
C LEU A 207 8.89 10.67 1.46
N ARG A 208 9.53 11.48 2.31
CA ARG A 208 10.32 11.06 3.46
C ARG A 208 9.79 11.70 4.72
N VAL A 209 9.71 10.90 5.80
CA VAL A 209 9.37 11.37 7.15
C VAL A 209 10.51 10.98 8.08
N GLU A 210 11.16 11.98 8.64
CA GLU A 210 12.27 11.82 9.58
C GLU A 210 11.81 12.21 10.98
N THR A 211 12.00 11.31 11.94
CA THR A 211 11.83 11.63 13.35
C THR A 211 13.13 12.27 13.85
N LEU A 212 13.02 13.50 14.32
CA LEU A 212 14.14 14.21 14.92
C LEU A 212 14.42 13.70 16.35
N PRO A 213 15.55 14.07 16.96
CA PRO A 213 15.86 13.72 18.33
C PRO A 213 14.69 13.96 19.28
N GLU A 214 14.63 13.20 20.37
CA GLU A 214 13.50 13.13 21.28
C GLU A 214 13.00 14.50 21.72
N GLY A 215 11.67 14.70 21.63
CA GLY A 215 11.01 15.96 21.99
C GLY A 215 11.07 17.09 20.94
N THR A 216 11.75 16.88 19.80
CA THR A 216 11.91 17.93 18.76
C THR A 216 11.00 17.77 17.55
N GLY A 217 10.14 16.74 17.53
CA GLY A 217 9.20 16.48 16.42
C GLY A 217 9.82 15.73 15.26
N GLY A 218 9.46 16.12 14.04
CA GLY A 218 9.97 15.50 12.82
C GLY A 218 10.00 16.46 11.64
N MET A 219 10.65 16.02 10.57
CA MET A 219 10.73 16.70 9.29
C MET A 219 10.05 15.87 8.22
N ILE A 220 9.09 16.47 7.54
CA ILE A 220 8.40 15.86 6.41
C ILE A 220 8.91 16.54 5.14
N ARG A 221 9.43 15.73 4.21
CA ARG A 221 10.04 16.20 2.97
C ARG A 221 9.40 15.54 1.77
N GLY A 222 9.04 16.34 0.78
CA GLY A 222 8.48 15.88 -0.49
C GLY A 222 9.22 16.44 -1.70
N LYS A 223 9.41 15.59 -2.71
CA LYS A 223 9.85 15.99 -4.04
C LYS A 223 8.79 15.62 -5.06
N VAL A 224 8.69 16.45 -6.11
CA VAL A 224 7.88 16.18 -7.31
C VAL A 224 8.65 16.69 -8.51
N TRP A 225 8.73 15.88 -9.57
CA TRP A 225 9.34 16.27 -10.85
C TRP A 225 8.72 15.44 -11.98
N LYS A 226 8.84 15.89 -13.22
CA LYS A 226 8.39 15.11 -14.38
C LYS A 226 9.30 13.90 -14.56
N ARG A 227 8.72 12.76 -14.95
CA ARG A 227 9.44 11.48 -15.08
C ARG A 227 10.68 11.58 -15.95
N ASP A 228 10.61 12.37 -17.03
CA ASP A 228 11.67 12.50 -18.01
C ASP A 228 12.75 13.54 -17.63
N GLU A 229 12.57 14.20 -16.48
CA GLU A 229 13.53 15.14 -15.92
C GLU A 229 14.40 14.47 -14.85
N PRO A 230 15.62 14.94 -14.61
CA PRO A 230 16.45 14.44 -13.52
C PRO A 230 15.84 14.78 -12.16
N GLU A 231 16.10 13.94 -11.16
CA GLU A 231 15.67 14.23 -9.78
C GLU A 231 16.28 15.55 -9.30
N PRO A 232 15.46 16.51 -8.80
CA PRO A 232 15.98 17.78 -8.31
C PRO A 232 16.84 17.59 -7.07
N GLN A 233 17.88 18.40 -6.91
CA GLN A 233 18.78 18.35 -5.75
C GLN A 233 18.02 18.67 -4.45
N GLY A 234 17.22 19.73 -4.44
CA GLY A 234 16.45 20.18 -3.27
C GLY A 234 15.10 19.49 -3.12
N TRP A 235 14.53 19.57 -1.93
CA TRP A 235 13.16 19.17 -1.67
C TRP A 235 12.18 20.23 -2.21
N THR A 236 11.10 19.79 -2.88
CA THR A 236 10.06 20.68 -3.38
C THR A 236 9.25 21.31 -2.24
N ILE A 237 9.03 20.54 -1.19
CA ILE A 237 8.33 20.99 0.02
C ILE A 237 8.97 20.36 1.24
N GLU A 238 9.24 21.19 2.26
CA GLU A 238 9.72 20.74 3.56
C GLU A 238 8.88 21.39 4.65
N VAL A 239 8.55 20.63 5.67
CA VAL A 239 7.78 21.14 6.82
C VAL A 239 8.12 20.38 8.08
N ARG A 240 8.28 21.14 9.18
CA ARG A 240 8.49 20.58 10.52
C ARG A 240 7.14 20.37 11.20
N ASP A 241 6.94 19.16 11.73
CA ASP A 241 5.82 18.84 12.62
C ASP A 241 6.36 18.65 14.05
N PRO A 242 5.93 19.47 15.03
CA PRO A 242 6.36 19.32 16.41
C PRO A 242 5.87 18.02 17.05
N ILE A 243 4.81 17.39 16.49
CA ILE A 243 4.21 16.15 17.01
C ILE A 243 4.17 15.12 15.88
N VAL A 244 5.36 14.63 15.52
CA VAL A 244 5.52 13.72 14.36
C VAL A 244 4.93 12.34 14.61
N HIS A 245 4.30 11.79 13.56
CA HIS A 245 3.95 10.37 13.51
C HIS A 245 5.22 9.53 13.33
N ARG A 246 5.56 8.73 14.33
CA ARG A 246 6.80 7.96 14.35
C ARG A 246 6.76 6.70 13.50
N GLN A 247 5.55 6.22 13.13
CA GLN A 247 5.37 5.00 12.35
C GLN A 247 4.07 5.04 11.54
N GLY A 248 4.01 4.24 10.50
CA GLY A 248 2.85 4.06 9.64
C GLY A 248 3.21 3.36 8.34
N SER A 249 2.23 2.75 7.69
CA SER A 249 2.45 2.05 6.43
C SER A 249 2.79 3.02 5.30
N PRO A 250 3.73 2.67 4.41
CA PRO A 250 3.84 3.33 3.11
C PRO A 250 2.58 3.08 2.27
N GLY A 251 2.27 3.98 1.35
CA GLY A 251 1.09 3.81 0.50
C GLY A 251 0.97 4.86 -0.59
N ILE A 252 -0.06 4.69 -1.41
CA ILE A 252 -0.45 5.63 -2.47
C ILE A 252 -1.83 6.21 -2.19
N TYR A 253 -2.05 7.42 -2.68
CA TYR A 253 -3.25 8.21 -2.49
C TYR A 253 -3.80 8.68 -3.83
N GLY A 254 -5.13 8.57 -4.02
CA GLY A 254 -5.83 9.14 -5.16
C GLY A 254 -7.22 9.66 -4.77
N TYR A 255 -7.57 10.83 -5.30
CA TYR A 255 -8.90 11.42 -5.16
C TYR A 255 -9.36 11.99 -6.49
N SER A 256 -10.28 11.30 -7.14
CA SER A 256 -10.79 11.74 -8.44
C SER A 256 -11.92 10.88 -8.97
N THR A 257 -12.69 11.49 -9.89
CA THR A 257 -13.53 10.82 -10.87
C THR A 257 -12.80 10.52 -12.20
N ALA A 258 -11.63 11.12 -12.42
CA ALA A 258 -10.75 10.86 -13.56
C ALA A 258 -9.80 9.69 -13.24
N GLU A 259 -9.14 9.16 -14.26
CA GLU A 259 -8.22 8.07 -14.12
C GLU A 259 -6.89 8.54 -13.51
N ILE A 260 -6.31 7.70 -12.67
CA ILE A 260 -4.96 7.87 -12.13
C ILE A 260 -4.22 6.56 -12.33
N TYR A 261 -3.02 6.65 -12.86
CA TYR A 261 -2.11 5.55 -13.06
C TYR A 261 -0.90 5.69 -12.15
N TYR A 262 -0.41 4.56 -11.65
CA TYR A 262 0.78 4.48 -10.79
C TYR A 262 1.70 3.41 -11.31
N ASP A 263 3.00 3.67 -11.19
CA ASP A 263 4.05 2.76 -11.60
C ASP A 263 5.29 2.92 -10.74
N ASN A 264 6.21 1.94 -10.85
CA ASN A 264 7.54 2.00 -10.25
C ASN A 264 7.53 2.41 -8.77
N VAL A 265 6.63 1.78 -7.99
CA VAL A 265 6.51 2.05 -6.56
C VAL A 265 7.68 1.43 -5.82
N SER A 266 8.44 2.23 -5.10
CA SER A 266 9.57 1.77 -4.29
C SER A 266 9.51 2.31 -2.87
N VAL A 267 9.92 1.49 -1.93
CA VAL A 267 10.09 1.87 -0.52
C VAL A 267 11.48 1.43 -0.09
N ALA A 268 12.27 2.37 0.42
CA ALA A 268 13.64 2.14 0.85
C ALA A 268 13.89 2.74 2.24
N PRO A 269 14.89 2.27 2.98
CA PRO A 269 15.32 2.98 4.18
C PRO A 269 15.63 4.45 3.83
N ALA A 270 15.22 5.38 4.70
CA ALA A 270 15.58 6.77 4.51
C ALA A 270 17.10 6.90 4.53
N GLY A 271 17.70 7.42 3.44
CA GLY A 271 19.13 7.74 3.41
C GLY A 271 19.43 8.84 4.42
N HIS A 272 20.54 8.70 5.11
CA HIS A 272 21.06 9.71 6.03
C HIS A 272 21.68 10.86 5.27
#